data_ba3cadad3a65d6825289624ac41a09c4
#
_entry.id   ba3cadad3a65d6825289624ac41a09c4
#
_cell.length_a   1.000
_cell.length_b   1.000
_cell.length_c   1.000
_cell.angle_alpha   90.00
_cell.angle_beta   90.00
_cell.angle_gamma   90.00
#
_symmetry.space_group_name_H-M   'P 1'
#
loop_
_entity.id
_entity.type
_entity.pdbx_description
1 polymer ?
#
loop_
_entity_poly.entity_id
_entity_poly.type
_entity_poly.pdbx_seq_one_letter_code
_entity_poly.pdbx_strand_id
1 'polypeptide(L)'
;MFARSGFHTSRVGDIAEEAGIAYGLVYHYFKSKEELLETIFRDTWTQMLARVREVEASGVPASEQVRQVTALLLRTWRRDPDLVRVLVREVTRSPHVQQEVEEITQAMKALEGIIQRGQESGEFRSELDPRLGAVVFYGALDEILTGWVLGQLPDRDEDIARAERNVVQLLVDGMRDS
;
A
#
# COMPACT_ATOMS: atom_id res chain seq x y z
N MET A 1 -10.61 16.16 2.17
CA MET A 1 -10.33 16.94 3.40
C MET A 1 -8.97 16.58 4.01
N PHE A 2 -8.73 15.40 4.60
CA PHE A 2 -7.45 15.05 5.26
C PHE A 2 -6.20 15.22 4.37
N ALA A 3 -6.28 14.85 3.11
CA ALA A 3 -5.15 14.99 2.16
C ALA A 3 -4.72 16.45 1.93
N ARG A 4 -5.68 17.38 1.94
CA ARG A 4 -5.44 18.81 1.64
C ARG A 4 -5.09 19.61 2.89
N SER A 5 -5.84 19.42 3.94
CA SER A 5 -5.74 20.22 5.17
C SER A 5 -4.93 19.54 6.27
N GLY A 6 -4.63 18.24 6.13
CA GLY A 6 -4.04 17.42 7.18
C GLY A 6 -5.07 16.96 8.22
N PHE A 7 -4.76 15.88 8.91
CA PHE A 7 -5.65 15.29 9.92
C PHE A 7 -5.91 16.22 11.10
N HIS A 8 -4.86 16.83 11.67
CA HIS A 8 -4.99 17.60 12.88
C HIS A 8 -5.81 18.90 12.71
N THR A 9 -5.69 19.54 11.54
CA THR A 9 -6.39 20.80 11.22
C THR A 9 -7.83 20.60 10.76
N SER A 10 -8.16 19.40 10.24
CA SER A 10 -9.51 19.08 9.77
C SER A 10 -10.51 18.94 10.93
N ARG A 11 -11.67 19.54 10.78
CA ARG A 11 -12.80 19.40 11.72
C ARG A 11 -13.86 18.47 11.15
N VAL A 12 -14.57 17.75 12.02
CA VAL A 12 -15.67 16.86 11.59
C VAL A 12 -16.78 17.63 10.86
N GLY A 13 -17.02 18.89 11.25
CA GLY A 13 -17.96 19.76 10.56
C GLY A 13 -17.60 20.02 9.11
N ASP A 14 -16.31 20.31 8.85
CA ASP A 14 -15.82 20.58 7.50
C ASP A 14 -15.87 19.30 6.64
N ILE A 15 -15.64 18.14 7.25
CA ILE A 15 -15.77 16.81 6.58
C ILE A 15 -17.23 16.56 6.19
N ALA A 16 -18.18 16.83 7.08
CA ALA A 16 -19.60 16.68 6.80
C ALA A 16 -20.06 17.60 5.67
N GLU A 17 -19.62 18.86 5.69
CA GLU A 17 -19.91 19.86 4.65
C GLU A 17 -19.35 19.41 3.28
N GLU A 18 -18.06 18.99 3.21
CA GLU A 18 -17.45 18.51 1.97
C GLU A 18 -18.13 17.24 1.43
N ALA A 19 -18.61 16.36 2.32
CA ALA A 19 -19.37 15.17 1.96
C ALA A 19 -20.84 15.45 1.59
N GLY A 20 -21.34 16.67 1.82
CA GLY A 20 -22.74 17.04 1.58
C GLY A 20 -23.73 16.34 2.51
N ILE A 21 -23.31 15.98 3.74
CA ILE A 21 -24.13 15.28 4.72
C ILE A 21 -24.31 16.11 6.01
N ALA A 22 -25.34 15.78 6.78
CA ALA A 22 -25.56 16.44 8.07
C ALA A 22 -24.43 16.10 9.06
N TYR A 23 -23.97 17.11 9.82
CA TYR A 23 -22.95 16.97 10.86
C TYR A 23 -23.22 15.80 11.83
N GLY A 24 -24.48 15.69 12.30
CA GLY A 24 -24.89 14.61 13.21
C GLY A 24 -24.78 13.22 12.60
N LEU A 25 -24.81 13.11 11.27
CA LEU A 25 -24.68 11.82 10.58
C LEU A 25 -23.28 11.27 10.68
N VAL A 26 -22.25 12.12 10.63
CA VAL A 26 -20.86 11.69 10.82
C VAL A 26 -20.68 11.09 12.21
N TYR A 27 -21.21 11.74 13.26
CA TYR A 27 -21.14 11.23 14.64
C TYR A 27 -22.04 10.01 14.90
N HIS A 28 -23.02 9.78 14.04
CA HIS A 28 -23.80 8.55 14.10
C HIS A 28 -22.98 7.31 13.71
N TYR A 29 -22.06 7.47 12.73
CA TYR A 29 -21.24 6.38 12.23
C TYR A 29 -19.86 6.30 12.88
N PHE A 30 -19.30 7.46 13.27
CA PHE A 30 -17.94 7.55 13.80
C PHE A 30 -17.94 8.37 15.09
N LYS A 31 -17.47 7.79 16.18
CA LYS A 31 -17.42 8.46 17.50
C LYS A 31 -16.41 9.62 17.50
N SER A 32 -15.38 9.55 16.64
CA SER A 32 -14.32 10.54 16.56
C SER A 32 -13.74 10.63 15.16
N LYS A 33 -12.92 11.66 14.94
CA LYS A 33 -12.15 11.86 13.73
C LYS A 33 -11.09 10.76 13.56
N GLU A 34 -10.56 10.28 14.65
CA GLU A 34 -9.60 9.17 14.73
C GLU A 34 -10.24 7.88 14.23
N GLU A 35 -11.44 7.54 14.70
CA GLU A 35 -12.19 6.35 14.23
C GLU A 35 -12.51 6.40 12.74
N LEU A 36 -12.83 7.61 12.22
CA LEU A 36 -13.01 7.81 10.77
C LEU A 36 -11.70 7.51 10.00
N LEU A 37 -10.56 8.03 10.47
CA LEU A 37 -9.27 7.76 9.85
C LEU A 37 -8.89 6.28 9.90
N GLU A 38 -9.08 5.63 11.04
CA GLU A 38 -8.85 4.20 11.23
C GLU A 38 -9.73 3.37 10.30
N THR A 39 -10.99 3.75 10.12
CA THR A 39 -11.91 3.07 9.19
C THR A 39 -11.43 3.19 7.75
N ILE A 40 -11.06 4.40 7.29
CA ILE A 40 -10.48 4.62 5.94
C ILE A 40 -9.25 3.74 5.76
N PHE A 41 -8.40 3.68 6.75
CA PHE A 41 -7.17 2.91 6.71
C PHE A 41 -7.46 1.41 6.61
N ARG A 42 -8.29 0.88 7.49
CA ARG A 42 -8.69 -0.54 7.52
C ARG A 42 -9.37 -0.96 6.22
N ASP A 43 -10.32 -0.19 5.73
CA ASP A 43 -11.02 -0.48 4.48
C ASP A 43 -10.07 -0.53 3.29
N THR A 44 -9.10 0.41 3.25
CA THR A 44 -8.09 0.45 2.19
C THR A 44 -7.20 -0.81 2.23
N TRP A 45 -6.72 -1.18 3.42
CA TRP A 45 -5.88 -2.36 3.57
C TRP A 45 -6.65 -3.66 3.34
N THR A 46 -7.91 -3.75 3.75
CA THR A 46 -8.78 -4.89 3.46
C THR A 46 -8.93 -5.10 1.95
N GLN A 47 -9.20 -4.02 1.21
CA GLN A 47 -9.28 -4.09 -0.25
C GLN A 47 -7.94 -4.43 -0.90
N MET A 48 -6.84 -3.87 -0.40
CA MET A 48 -5.50 -4.17 -0.90
C MET A 48 -5.14 -5.64 -0.66
N LEU A 49 -5.37 -6.14 0.55
CA LEU A 49 -5.15 -7.55 0.89
C LEU A 49 -5.95 -8.50 -0.01
N ALA A 50 -7.22 -8.18 -0.26
CA ALA A 50 -8.05 -8.98 -1.17
C ALA A 50 -7.42 -9.08 -2.57
N ARG A 51 -6.90 -7.97 -3.11
CA ARG A 51 -6.22 -7.93 -4.40
C ARG A 51 -4.89 -8.70 -4.39
N VAL A 52 -4.10 -8.58 -3.33
CA VAL A 52 -2.86 -9.34 -3.20
C VAL A 52 -3.14 -10.84 -3.15
N ARG A 53 -4.19 -11.27 -2.44
CA ARG A 53 -4.61 -12.67 -2.41
C ARG A 53 -5.12 -13.18 -3.76
N GLU A 54 -5.83 -12.36 -4.54
CA GLU A 54 -6.21 -12.71 -5.91
C GLU A 54 -4.98 -12.98 -6.77
N VAL A 55 -3.95 -12.13 -6.66
CA VAL A 55 -2.67 -12.32 -7.35
C VAL A 55 -1.97 -13.59 -6.86
N GLU A 56 -1.90 -13.80 -5.55
CA GLU A 56 -1.31 -14.99 -4.93
C GLU A 56 -1.97 -16.29 -5.43
N ALA A 57 -3.29 -16.29 -5.56
CA ALA A 57 -4.07 -17.44 -6.01
C ALA A 57 -4.12 -17.63 -7.54
N SER A 58 -3.56 -16.71 -8.32
CA SER A 58 -3.71 -16.70 -9.79
C SER A 58 -3.01 -17.84 -10.52
N GLY A 59 -2.06 -18.52 -9.86
CA GLY A 59 -1.29 -19.62 -10.46
C GLY A 59 -0.26 -19.20 -11.50
N VAL A 60 -0.07 -17.89 -11.73
CA VAL A 60 1.00 -17.40 -12.61
C VAL A 60 2.36 -17.53 -11.93
N PRO A 61 3.49 -17.49 -12.68
CA PRO A 61 4.84 -17.52 -12.11
C PRO A 61 5.03 -16.48 -11.01
N ALA A 62 5.89 -16.77 -10.02
CA ALA A 62 6.12 -15.89 -8.86
C ALA A 62 6.66 -14.51 -9.29
N SER A 63 7.53 -14.46 -10.30
CA SER A 63 8.02 -13.21 -10.88
C SER A 63 6.91 -12.35 -11.49
N GLU A 64 5.91 -12.98 -12.10
CA GLU A 64 4.73 -12.28 -12.60
C GLU A 64 3.81 -11.82 -11.46
N GLN A 65 3.66 -12.60 -10.38
CA GLN A 65 2.93 -12.18 -9.18
C GLN A 65 3.58 -10.94 -8.54
N VAL A 66 4.91 -10.92 -8.41
CA VAL A 66 5.67 -9.75 -7.94
C VAL A 66 5.38 -8.53 -8.82
N ARG A 67 5.36 -8.70 -10.15
CA ARG A 67 5.05 -7.62 -11.09
C ARG A 67 3.62 -7.09 -10.89
N GLN A 68 2.65 -7.98 -10.72
CA GLN A 68 1.24 -7.61 -10.54
C GLN A 68 1.02 -6.87 -9.21
N VAL A 69 1.65 -7.30 -8.12
CA VAL A 69 1.57 -6.61 -6.83
C VAL A 69 2.25 -5.24 -6.90
N THR A 70 3.40 -5.13 -7.57
CA THR A 70 4.07 -3.83 -7.82
C THR A 70 3.13 -2.88 -8.55
N ALA A 71 2.53 -3.33 -9.65
CA ALA A 71 1.58 -2.54 -10.43
C ALA A 71 0.36 -2.12 -9.60
N LEU A 72 -0.19 -3.03 -8.81
CA LEU A 72 -1.33 -2.78 -7.93
C LEU A 72 -1.04 -1.64 -6.95
N LEU A 73 0.11 -1.68 -6.27
CA LEU A 73 0.50 -0.69 -5.27
C LEU A 73 0.83 0.67 -5.89
N LEU A 74 1.71 0.71 -6.89
CA LEU A 74 2.15 1.97 -7.48
C LEU A 74 1.03 2.70 -8.25
N ARG A 75 0.13 1.96 -8.91
CA ARG A 75 -1.00 2.56 -9.61
C ARG A 75 -2.08 3.11 -8.69
N THR A 76 -2.06 2.78 -7.39
CA THR A 76 -2.96 3.41 -6.41
C THR A 76 -2.69 4.92 -6.33
N TRP A 77 -1.44 5.38 -6.41
CA TRP A 77 -1.09 6.79 -6.50
C TRP A 77 -1.80 7.49 -7.66
N ARG A 78 -1.80 6.88 -8.83
CA ARG A 78 -2.46 7.44 -10.03
C ARG A 78 -3.98 7.51 -9.89
N ARG A 79 -4.59 6.52 -9.21
CA ARG A 79 -6.05 6.44 -9.05
C ARG A 79 -6.57 7.39 -7.99
N ASP A 80 -5.88 7.49 -6.88
CA ASP A 80 -6.28 8.29 -5.73
C ASP A 80 -5.04 8.81 -4.97
N PRO A 81 -4.39 9.86 -5.47
CA PRO A 81 -3.23 10.46 -4.82
C PRO A 81 -3.58 11.04 -3.44
N ASP A 82 -4.82 11.47 -3.22
CA ASP A 82 -5.26 12.01 -1.94
C ASP A 82 -5.35 10.92 -0.87
N LEU A 83 -5.85 9.73 -1.23
CA LEU A 83 -5.84 8.57 -0.33
C LEU A 83 -4.40 8.20 0.05
N VAL A 84 -3.50 8.08 -0.92
CA VAL A 84 -2.10 7.73 -0.65
C VAL A 84 -1.42 8.78 0.23
N ARG A 85 -1.68 10.08 0.01
CA ARG A 85 -1.16 11.15 0.89
C ARG A 85 -1.62 10.98 2.34
N VAL A 86 -2.87 10.60 2.55
CA VAL A 86 -3.40 10.34 3.91
C VAL A 86 -2.71 9.12 4.52
N LEU A 87 -2.63 8.02 3.78
CA LEU A 87 -1.99 6.79 4.26
C LEU A 87 -0.54 7.02 4.66
N VAL A 88 0.27 7.61 3.77
CA VAL A 88 1.71 7.84 4.03
C VAL A 88 1.94 8.84 5.16
N ARG A 89 1.18 9.93 5.23
CA ARG A 89 1.41 10.99 6.24
C ARG A 89 0.92 10.63 7.62
N GLU A 90 -0.22 9.95 7.73
CA GLU A 90 -0.87 9.75 9.01
C GLU A 90 -0.51 8.41 9.66
N VAL A 91 -0.18 7.39 8.86
CA VAL A 91 0.25 6.07 9.38
C VAL A 91 1.54 6.18 10.19
N THR A 92 2.53 6.91 9.68
CA THR A 92 3.81 7.10 10.37
C THR A 92 3.67 7.89 11.70
N ARG A 93 2.54 8.58 11.89
CA ARG A 93 2.28 9.43 13.06
C ARG A 93 1.33 8.81 14.09
N SER A 94 0.62 7.76 13.72
CA SER A 94 -0.34 7.09 14.62
C SER A 94 0.14 5.69 15.00
N PRO A 95 0.78 5.51 16.18
CA PRO A 95 1.21 4.19 16.64
C PRO A 95 0.07 3.17 16.73
N HIS A 96 -1.16 3.62 17.01
CA HIS A 96 -2.34 2.77 17.07
C HIS A 96 -2.69 2.19 15.70
N VAL A 97 -2.64 2.98 14.64
CA VAL A 97 -2.95 2.53 13.28
C VAL A 97 -1.94 1.48 12.79
N GLN A 98 -0.66 1.62 13.16
CA GLN A 98 0.38 0.66 12.76
C GLN A 98 0.29 -0.69 13.47
N GLN A 99 -0.17 -0.71 14.72
CA GLN A 99 -0.17 -1.94 15.55
C GLN A 99 -1.43 -2.79 15.38
N GLU A 100 -2.54 -2.19 14.95
CA GLU A 100 -3.86 -2.85 14.95
C GLU A 100 -4.32 -3.35 13.57
N VAL A 101 -3.57 -3.09 12.49
CA VAL A 101 -4.00 -3.52 11.16
C VAL A 101 -3.45 -4.91 10.84
N GLU A 102 -4.18 -5.93 11.24
CA GLU A 102 -3.91 -7.33 10.93
C GLU A 102 -3.75 -7.56 9.41
N GLU A 103 -4.45 -6.79 8.60
CA GLU A 103 -4.41 -6.84 7.14
C GLU A 103 -3.01 -6.57 6.58
N ILE A 104 -2.24 -5.65 7.19
CA ILE A 104 -0.84 -5.40 6.78
C ILE A 104 0.00 -6.66 7.02
N THR A 105 -0.14 -7.26 8.21
CA THR A 105 0.57 -8.50 8.56
C THR A 105 0.21 -9.63 7.59
N GLN A 106 -1.06 -9.75 7.23
CA GLN A 106 -1.53 -10.75 6.27
C GLN A 106 -1.04 -10.47 4.85
N ALA A 107 -0.98 -9.20 4.42
CA ALA A 107 -0.40 -8.83 3.12
C ALA A 107 1.09 -9.16 3.06
N MET A 108 1.84 -8.90 4.15
CA MET A 108 3.25 -9.28 4.24
C MET A 108 3.45 -10.79 4.17
N LYS A 109 2.59 -11.60 4.83
CA LYS A 109 2.61 -13.05 4.73
C LYS A 109 2.29 -13.56 3.32
N ALA A 110 1.36 -12.92 2.63
CA ALA A 110 1.05 -13.25 1.23
C ALA A 110 2.25 -12.98 0.30
N LEU A 111 2.96 -11.87 0.50
CA LEU A 111 4.19 -11.56 -0.24
C LEU A 111 5.31 -12.57 0.07
N GLU A 112 5.51 -12.92 1.35
CA GLU A 112 6.43 -13.96 1.78
C GLU A 112 6.11 -15.29 1.07
N GLY A 113 4.84 -15.69 1.03
CA GLY A 113 4.37 -16.89 0.33
C GLY A 113 4.62 -16.86 -1.18
N ILE A 114 4.48 -15.70 -1.84
CA ILE A 114 4.84 -15.55 -3.26
C ILE A 114 6.33 -15.83 -3.46
N ILE A 115 7.20 -15.25 -2.64
CA ILE A 115 8.66 -15.44 -2.74
C ILE A 115 9.03 -16.89 -2.46
N GLN A 116 8.45 -17.50 -1.43
CA GLN A 116 8.68 -18.90 -1.08
C GLN A 116 8.30 -19.86 -2.23
N ARG A 117 7.14 -19.66 -2.85
CA ARG A 117 6.76 -20.46 -4.03
C ARG A 117 7.69 -20.24 -5.22
N GLY A 118 8.19 -19.02 -5.40
CA GLY A 118 9.21 -18.75 -6.42
C GLY A 118 10.52 -19.52 -6.16
N GLN A 119 10.90 -19.71 -4.92
CA GLN A 119 12.05 -20.56 -4.53
C GLN A 119 11.75 -22.04 -4.77
N GLU A 120 10.58 -22.51 -4.38
CA GLU A 120 10.14 -23.91 -4.58
C GLU A 120 10.05 -24.27 -6.07
N SER A 121 9.69 -23.32 -6.94
CA SER A 121 9.65 -23.50 -8.39
C SER A 121 10.99 -23.31 -9.09
N GLY A 122 12.02 -22.84 -8.38
CA GLY A 122 13.34 -22.51 -8.96
C GLY A 122 13.39 -21.18 -9.73
N GLU A 123 12.36 -20.34 -9.62
CA GLU A 123 12.39 -18.98 -10.20
C GLU A 123 13.27 -18.04 -9.38
N PHE A 124 13.30 -18.24 -8.07
CA PHE A 124 14.07 -17.43 -7.13
C PHE A 124 15.07 -18.30 -6.37
N ARG A 125 16.22 -17.73 -6.08
CA ARG A 125 17.28 -18.39 -5.35
C ARG A 125 16.87 -18.71 -3.91
N SER A 126 17.21 -19.89 -3.45
CA SER A 126 16.79 -20.47 -2.17
C SER A 126 17.49 -19.86 -0.94
N GLU A 127 18.63 -19.16 -1.14
CA GLU A 127 19.42 -18.57 -0.06
C GLU A 127 18.80 -17.29 0.51
N LEU A 128 17.85 -16.69 -0.19
CA LEU A 128 17.16 -15.50 0.28
C LEU A 128 16.15 -15.88 1.37
N ASP A 129 16.15 -15.15 2.48
CA ASP A 129 15.07 -15.21 3.44
C ASP A 129 13.79 -14.62 2.82
N PRO A 130 12.72 -15.42 2.63
CA PRO A 130 11.47 -14.95 1.99
C PRO A 130 10.82 -13.80 2.76
N ARG A 131 10.90 -13.83 4.09
CA ARG A 131 10.35 -12.77 4.94
C ARG A 131 11.12 -11.47 4.76
N LEU A 132 12.46 -11.52 4.75
CA LEU A 132 13.28 -10.34 4.47
C LEU A 132 13.03 -9.82 3.04
N GLY A 133 12.89 -10.72 2.07
CA GLY A 133 12.52 -10.37 0.70
C GLY A 133 11.19 -9.60 0.63
N ALA A 134 10.17 -10.06 1.36
CA ALA A 134 8.88 -9.37 1.45
C ALA A 134 9.01 -7.96 2.07
N VAL A 135 9.81 -7.83 3.14
CA VAL A 135 10.09 -6.53 3.79
C VAL A 135 10.80 -5.57 2.83
N VAL A 136 11.83 -6.03 2.14
CA VAL A 136 12.58 -5.22 1.14
C VAL A 136 11.66 -4.80 -0.01
N PHE A 137 10.85 -5.74 -0.52
CA PHE A 137 9.89 -5.47 -1.58
C PHE A 137 8.88 -4.39 -1.17
N TYR A 138 8.22 -4.57 -0.02
CA TYR A 138 7.26 -3.60 0.49
C TYR A 138 7.91 -2.25 0.75
N GLY A 139 9.07 -2.23 1.42
CA GLY A 139 9.78 -1.00 1.74
C GLY A 139 10.20 -0.21 0.50
N ALA A 140 10.60 -0.88 -0.58
CA ALA A 140 10.92 -0.21 -1.85
C ALA A 140 9.70 0.50 -2.45
N LEU A 141 8.52 -0.12 -2.39
CA LEU A 141 7.28 0.48 -2.91
C LEU A 141 6.78 1.61 -2.02
N ASP A 142 6.84 1.42 -0.70
CA ASP A 142 6.44 2.43 0.29
C ASP A 142 7.29 3.71 0.15
N GLU A 143 8.60 3.57 -0.02
CA GLU A 143 9.51 4.71 -0.21
C GLU A 143 9.26 5.44 -1.54
N ILE A 144 8.89 4.74 -2.61
CA ILE A 144 8.51 5.38 -3.88
C ILE A 144 7.22 6.19 -3.69
N LEU A 145 6.21 5.62 -3.05
CA LEU A 145 4.96 6.33 -2.74
C LEU A 145 5.23 7.56 -1.85
N THR A 146 6.08 7.40 -0.85
CA THR A 146 6.54 8.51 0.01
C THR A 146 7.24 9.59 -0.80
N GLY A 147 8.13 9.22 -1.70
CA GLY A 147 8.83 10.15 -2.60
C GLY A 147 7.87 10.95 -3.49
N TRP A 148 6.80 10.33 -4.00
CA TRP A 148 5.74 11.06 -4.74
C TRP A 148 4.92 11.97 -3.84
N VAL A 149 4.52 11.52 -2.65
CA VAL A 149 3.78 12.34 -1.67
C VAL A 149 4.56 13.59 -1.26
N LEU A 150 5.88 13.48 -1.15
CA LEU A 150 6.78 14.57 -0.77
C LEU A 150 7.27 15.41 -1.96
N GLY A 151 6.90 15.04 -3.20
CA GLY A 151 7.37 15.73 -4.41
C GLY A 151 8.86 15.54 -4.70
N GLN A 152 9.48 14.50 -4.15
CA GLN A 152 10.90 14.17 -4.33
C GLN A 152 11.15 13.35 -5.61
N LEU A 153 10.12 12.64 -6.08
CA LEU A 153 10.15 11.86 -7.31
C LEU A 153 9.14 12.42 -8.31
N PRO A 154 9.46 12.39 -9.63
CA PRO A 154 8.51 12.77 -10.66
C PRO A 154 7.37 11.75 -10.73
N ASP A 155 6.12 12.22 -10.85
CA ASP A 155 4.90 11.41 -10.72
C ASP A 155 3.96 11.47 -11.95
N ARG A 156 4.49 11.85 -13.12
CA ARG A 156 3.73 11.75 -14.36
C ARG A 156 3.47 10.29 -14.73
N ASP A 157 2.50 10.03 -15.58
CA ASP A 157 2.14 8.68 -16.01
C ASP A 157 3.33 7.87 -16.54
N GLU A 158 4.22 8.50 -17.30
CA GLU A 158 5.45 7.87 -17.79
C GLU A 158 6.47 7.56 -16.70
N ASP A 159 6.53 8.41 -15.66
CA ASP A 159 7.42 8.24 -14.51
C ASP A 159 6.94 7.09 -13.62
N ILE A 160 5.63 6.99 -13.39
CA ILE A 160 5.01 5.88 -12.64
C ILE A 160 5.26 4.56 -13.39
N ALA A 161 5.02 4.53 -14.70
CA ALA A 161 5.27 3.34 -15.52
C ALA A 161 6.77 2.95 -15.54
N ARG A 162 7.67 3.93 -15.50
CA ARG A 162 9.12 3.70 -15.40
C ARG A 162 9.49 3.14 -14.03
N ALA A 163 8.95 3.70 -12.96
CA ALA A 163 9.18 3.22 -11.59
C ALA A 163 8.70 1.76 -11.45
N GLU A 164 7.50 1.45 -11.94
CA GLU A 164 6.96 0.08 -11.95
C GLU A 164 7.93 -0.90 -12.64
N ARG A 165 8.42 -0.58 -13.85
CA ARG A 165 9.37 -1.45 -14.56
C ARG A 165 10.70 -1.59 -13.83
N ASN A 166 11.27 -0.50 -13.35
CA ASN A 166 12.58 -0.49 -12.71
C ASN A 166 12.56 -1.26 -11.39
N VAL A 167 11.53 -1.08 -10.57
CA VAL A 167 11.38 -1.82 -9.30
C VAL A 167 11.23 -3.31 -9.56
N VAL A 168 10.37 -3.69 -10.50
CA VAL A 168 10.21 -5.11 -10.87
C VAL A 168 11.53 -5.69 -11.33
N GLN A 169 12.24 -5.01 -12.22
CA GLN A 169 13.53 -5.48 -12.73
C GLN A 169 14.54 -5.64 -11.59
N LEU A 170 14.71 -4.63 -10.73
CA LEU A 170 15.66 -4.67 -9.62
C LEU A 170 15.34 -5.80 -8.63
N LEU A 171 14.07 -5.99 -8.29
CA LEU A 171 13.67 -6.98 -7.30
C LEU A 171 13.67 -8.39 -7.90
N VAL A 172 13.09 -8.59 -9.09
CA VAL A 172 13.01 -9.91 -9.72
C VAL A 172 14.40 -10.38 -10.14
N ASP A 173 15.19 -9.53 -10.80
CA ASP A 173 16.56 -9.90 -11.22
C ASP A 173 17.47 -10.13 -10.00
N GLY A 174 17.28 -9.34 -8.92
CA GLY A 174 17.98 -9.55 -7.66
C GLY A 174 17.61 -10.85 -6.93
N MET A 175 16.42 -11.39 -7.18
CA MET A 175 15.96 -12.65 -6.58
C MET A 175 16.22 -13.88 -7.46
N ARG A 176 16.48 -13.71 -8.76
CA ARG A 176 16.74 -14.83 -9.68
C ARG A 176 18.06 -15.51 -9.38
N ASP A 177 18.10 -16.80 -9.68
CA ASP A 177 19.35 -17.55 -9.72
C ASP A 177 20.20 -17.09 -10.93
N SER A 178 21.52 -17.10 -10.77
CA SER A 178 22.49 -16.58 -11.76
C SER A 178 22.76 -17.60 -12.86
#